data_bff876e48aba11f9ecb798b0f85cb10a
#
_entry.id   bff876e48aba11f9ecb798b0f85cb10a
#
_cell.length_a   1.000
_cell.length_b   1.000
_cell.length_c   1.000
_cell.angle_alpha   90.00
_cell.angle_beta   90.00
_cell.angle_gamma   90.00
#
_symmetry.space_group_name_H-M   'P 1'
#
loop_
_entity.id
_entity.type
_entity.pdbx_description
1 polymer ?
#
loop_
_entity_poly.entity_id
_entity_poly.type
_entity_poly.pdbx_seq_one_letter_code
_entity_poly.pdbx_strand_id
1 'polypeptide(L)'
;MAHHGPHDPNPFVHISPVDDSAETSPFYELRGKAVWFTEEMQREHRRLQSSLWHYIRHSRFFVALTSPLIYGCVIPFVLLDLFVTLYQAFSFPIYGIPKVVRSDYIMFDRGKLCYLNFLERLNCQYCAYANGLLAYVVEVAGRTEQHWCPIRHARKMPSPHSRYKYFLPYGDAATYREKIDHVRQDFKDIRGK
;
A
#
# COMPACT_ATOMS: atom_id res chain seq x y z
N MET A 1 6.76 49.85 -14.31
CA MET A 1 5.36 49.37 -14.12
C MET A 1 5.30 47.99 -14.65
N ALA A 2 5.43 46.97 -13.78
CA ALA A 2 5.38 45.57 -14.14
C ALA A 2 3.95 45.08 -13.97
N HIS A 3 3.32 44.65 -15.09
CA HIS A 3 2.04 44.01 -15.07
C HIS A 3 2.20 42.61 -14.48
N HIS A 4 1.72 42.39 -13.26
CA HIS A 4 1.41 41.11 -12.74
C HIS A 4 0.13 40.61 -13.45
N GLY A 5 0.27 39.58 -14.27
CA GLY A 5 -0.85 38.80 -14.77
C GLY A 5 -1.56 38.07 -13.61
N PRO A 6 -2.85 37.80 -13.74
CA PRO A 6 -3.59 37.13 -12.67
C PRO A 6 -3.00 35.74 -12.41
N HIS A 7 -2.57 35.49 -11.18
CA HIS A 7 -2.36 34.17 -10.65
C HIS A 7 -3.66 33.40 -10.77
N ASP A 8 -3.68 32.46 -11.69
CA ASP A 8 -4.73 31.44 -11.76
C ASP A 8 -4.67 30.64 -10.46
N PRO A 9 -5.66 30.74 -9.56
CA PRO A 9 -5.65 29.93 -8.39
C PRO A 9 -5.85 28.51 -8.88
N ASN A 10 -4.79 27.71 -8.79
CA ASN A 10 -4.83 26.28 -8.99
C ASN A 10 -6.08 25.76 -8.28
N PRO A 11 -7.12 25.29 -9.00
CA PRO A 11 -8.26 24.69 -8.36
C PRO A 11 -7.70 23.40 -7.76
N PHE A 12 -7.40 23.42 -6.47
CA PHE A 12 -7.29 22.21 -5.71
C PHE A 12 -8.61 21.49 -5.97
N VAL A 13 -8.57 20.56 -6.92
CA VAL A 13 -9.60 19.58 -7.09
C VAL A 13 -9.80 19.06 -5.67
N HIS A 14 -10.94 19.33 -5.08
CA HIS A 14 -11.35 18.73 -3.84
C HIS A 14 -11.34 17.23 -4.14
N ILE A 15 -10.24 16.57 -3.80
CA ILE A 15 -10.15 15.12 -3.85
C ILE A 15 -11.06 14.67 -2.73
N SER A 16 -12.32 14.49 -3.04
CA SER A 16 -13.24 13.80 -2.15
C SER A 16 -12.59 12.47 -1.80
N PRO A 17 -12.66 12.02 -0.55
CA PRO A 17 -12.22 10.67 -0.21
C PRO A 17 -12.84 9.71 -1.23
N VAL A 18 -11.99 8.88 -1.83
CA VAL A 18 -12.47 7.87 -2.78
C VAL A 18 -13.47 7.02 -2.04
N ASP A 19 -14.69 6.97 -2.54
CA ASP A 19 -15.69 6.03 -2.08
C ASP A 19 -15.23 4.63 -2.55
N ASP A 20 -14.59 3.90 -1.68
CA ASP A 20 -14.09 2.53 -1.95
C ASP A 20 -15.22 1.54 -2.28
N SER A 21 -16.50 1.96 -2.14
CA SER A 21 -17.68 1.16 -2.48
C SER A 21 -18.07 1.24 -3.96
N ALA A 22 -17.51 2.17 -4.74
CA ALA A 22 -17.87 2.35 -6.14
C ALA A 22 -17.05 1.41 -7.04
N GLU A 23 -17.61 0.25 -7.38
CA GLU A 23 -17.07 -0.65 -8.42
C GLU A 23 -17.06 -0.03 -9.83
N THR A 24 -17.74 1.11 -10.04
CA THR A 24 -17.86 1.78 -11.32
C THR A 24 -17.27 3.18 -11.28
N SER A 25 -16.22 3.39 -12.06
CA SER A 25 -15.63 4.71 -12.32
C SER A 25 -15.95 5.15 -13.75
N PRO A 26 -16.22 6.43 -14.01
CA PRO A 26 -16.37 6.92 -15.38
C PRO A 26 -15.08 6.83 -16.20
N PHE A 27 -13.94 6.60 -15.54
CA PHE A 27 -12.62 6.62 -16.17
C PHE A 27 -12.09 5.23 -16.51
N TYR A 28 -12.59 4.16 -15.88
CA TYR A 28 -12.11 2.79 -16.10
C TYR A 28 -13.16 1.75 -15.73
N GLU A 29 -13.02 0.55 -16.27
CA GLU A 29 -13.81 -0.63 -15.92
C GLU A 29 -12.93 -1.63 -15.17
N LEU A 30 -13.43 -2.15 -14.05
CA LEU A 30 -12.80 -3.25 -13.31
C LEU A 30 -13.36 -4.59 -13.79
N ARG A 31 -12.49 -5.50 -14.22
CA ARG A 31 -12.84 -6.88 -14.54
C ARG A 31 -12.02 -7.80 -13.64
N GLY A 32 -12.60 -8.20 -12.51
CA GLY A 32 -11.89 -8.85 -11.41
C GLY A 32 -10.79 -7.96 -10.84
N LYS A 33 -9.52 -8.42 -10.86
CA LYS A 33 -8.36 -7.61 -10.43
C LYS A 33 -7.72 -6.79 -11.57
N ALA A 34 -8.30 -6.77 -12.76
CA ALA A 34 -7.73 -6.09 -13.93
C ALA A 34 -8.49 -4.80 -14.26
N VAL A 35 -7.72 -3.72 -14.48
CA VAL A 35 -8.24 -2.42 -14.94
C VAL A 35 -8.24 -2.37 -16.46
N TRP A 36 -9.36 -1.94 -17.05
CA TRP A 36 -9.56 -1.78 -18.49
C TRP A 36 -9.94 -0.33 -18.81
N PHE A 37 -9.37 0.17 -19.91
CA PHE A 37 -9.69 1.48 -20.45
C PHE A 37 -10.26 1.31 -21.87
N THR A 38 -11.26 2.12 -22.22
CA THR A 38 -11.75 2.19 -23.61
C THR A 38 -10.66 2.74 -24.52
N GLU A 39 -10.74 2.45 -25.82
CA GLU A 39 -9.78 3.01 -26.81
C GLU A 39 -9.78 4.53 -26.84
N GLU A 40 -10.95 5.15 -26.65
CA GLU A 40 -11.11 6.59 -26.61
C GLU A 40 -10.36 7.18 -25.41
N MET A 41 -10.53 6.59 -24.22
CA MET A 41 -9.81 6.98 -23.00
C MET A 41 -8.30 6.81 -23.16
N GLN A 42 -7.87 5.71 -23.80
CA GLN A 42 -6.43 5.50 -24.05
C GLN A 42 -5.84 6.52 -25.04
N ARG A 43 -6.62 7.00 -26.02
CA ARG A 43 -6.20 8.06 -26.96
C ARG A 43 -6.04 9.38 -26.21
N GLU A 44 -7.00 9.73 -25.36
CA GLU A 44 -6.94 10.96 -24.55
C GLU A 44 -5.76 10.90 -23.55
N HIS A 45 -5.54 9.77 -22.88
CA HIS A 45 -4.38 9.57 -22.03
C HIS A 45 -3.07 9.79 -22.76
N ARG A 46 -2.93 9.27 -23.99
CA ARG A 46 -1.71 9.48 -24.81
C ARG A 46 -1.50 10.93 -25.19
N ARG A 47 -2.59 11.67 -25.45
CA ARG A 47 -2.53 13.11 -25.75
C ARG A 47 -2.02 13.93 -24.58
N LEU A 48 -2.38 13.52 -23.34
CA LEU A 48 -1.99 14.21 -22.11
C LEU A 48 -0.62 13.76 -21.57
N GLN A 49 0.04 12.82 -22.23
CA GLN A 49 1.34 12.32 -21.81
C GLN A 49 2.41 13.41 -21.92
N SER A 50 3.07 13.69 -20.81
CA SER A 50 4.20 14.65 -20.79
C SER A 50 5.45 14.04 -21.43
N SER A 51 6.20 14.86 -22.19
CA SER A 51 7.50 14.45 -22.74
C SER A 51 8.49 14.15 -21.61
N LEU A 52 9.21 13.03 -21.72
CA LEU A 52 10.28 12.65 -20.78
C LEU A 52 11.33 13.74 -20.63
N TRP A 53 11.71 14.39 -21.75
CA TRP A 53 12.69 15.47 -21.75
C TRP A 53 12.19 16.70 -20.99
N HIS A 54 10.94 17.07 -21.16
CA HIS A 54 10.30 18.15 -20.43
C HIS A 54 10.27 17.85 -18.93
N TYR A 55 9.92 16.63 -18.54
CA TYR A 55 9.89 16.16 -17.16
C TYR A 55 11.28 16.27 -16.50
N ILE A 56 12.34 15.76 -17.14
CA ILE A 56 13.72 15.79 -16.63
C ILE A 56 14.23 17.23 -16.50
N ARG A 57 13.99 18.08 -17.51
CA ARG A 57 14.47 19.47 -17.53
C ARG A 57 13.80 20.34 -16.44
N HIS A 58 12.56 20.04 -16.07
CA HIS A 58 11.81 20.76 -15.03
C HIS A 58 11.95 20.12 -13.65
N SER A 59 12.57 18.95 -13.55
CA SER A 59 12.85 18.37 -12.25
C SER A 59 13.89 19.21 -11.52
N ARG A 60 13.64 19.45 -10.22
CA ARG A 60 14.58 20.21 -9.38
C ARG A 60 15.88 19.41 -9.24
N PHE A 61 17.02 20.06 -9.41
CA PHE A 61 18.35 19.44 -9.31
C PHE A 61 18.50 18.56 -8.03
N PHE A 62 18.06 19.05 -6.89
CA PHE A 62 18.11 18.30 -5.63
C PHE A 62 17.24 17.03 -5.65
N VAL A 63 16.11 17.01 -6.38
CA VAL A 63 15.28 15.83 -6.54
C VAL A 63 16.02 14.77 -7.35
N ALA A 64 16.68 15.15 -8.43
CA ALA A 64 17.51 14.24 -9.22
C ALA A 64 18.70 13.69 -8.42
N LEU A 65 19.34 14.54 -7.59
CA LEU A 65 20.45 14.14 -6.74
C LEU A 65 20.06 13.14 -5.64
N THR A 66 18.86 13.24 -5.09
CA THR A 66 18.35 12.33 -4.04
C THR A 66 17.71 11.05 -4.60
N SER A 67 17.42 10.98 -5.90
CA SER A 67 16.81 9.81 -6.54
C SER A 67 17.57 8.49 -6.31
N PRO A 68 18.91 8.43 -6.37
CA PRO A 68 19.63 7.19 -6.10
C PRO A 68 19.41 6.64 -4.70
N LEU A 69 19.22 7.52 -3.70
CA LEU A 69 18.94 7.11 -2.33
C LEU A 69 17.57 6.42 -2.21
N ILE A 70 16.55 6.99 -2.87
CA ILE A 70 15.20 6.42 -2.89
C ILE A 70 15.21 5.05 -3.57
N TYR A 71 15.83 4.94 -4.75
CA TYR A 71 15.92 3.66 -5.47
C TYR A 71 16.81 2.63 -4.75
N GLY A 72 17.81 3.08 -3.99
CA GLY A 72 18.63 2.22 -3.13
C GLY A 72 17.80 1.46 -2.09
N CYS A 73 16.67 2.02 -1.64
CA CYS A 73 15.74 1.33 -0.74
C CYS A 73 15.05 0.10 -1.37
N VAL A 74 15.13 -0.10 -2.70
CA VAL A 74 14.62 -1.33 -3.35
C VAL A 74 15.31 -2.57 -2.78
N ILE A 75 16.62 -2.50 -2.53
CA ILE A 75 17.41 -3.65 -2.05
C ILE A 75 16.86 -4.17 -0.71
N PRO A 76 16.78 -3.36 0.36
CA PRO A 76 16.20 -3.82 1.62
C PRO A 76 14.73 -4.22 1.49
N PHE A 77 13.93 -3.59 0.63
CA PHE A 77 12.55 -4.01 0.40
C PHE A 77 12.46 -5.39 -0.24
N VAL A 78 13.27 -5.69 -1.24
CA VAL A 78 13.30 -7.03 -1.87
C VAL A 78 13.73 -8.09 -0.87
N LEU A 79 14.74 -7.81 -0.04
CA LEU A 79 15.16 -8.72 1.01
C LEU A 79 14.05 -8.93 2.04
N LEU A 80 13.38 -7.86 2.48
CA LEU A 80 12.25 -7.95 3.41
C LEU A 80 11.10 -8.78 2.82
N ASP A 81 10.73 -8.55 1.55
CA ASP A 81 9.71 -9.32 0.83
C ASP A 81 10.05 -10.81 0.82
N LEU A 82 11.29 -11.14 0.45
CA LEU A 82 11.78 -12.51 0.43
C LEU A 82 11.68 -13.17 1.81
N PHE A 83 12.24 -12.55 2.85
CA PHE A 83 12.26 -13.12 4.19
C PHE A 83 10.86 -13.27 4.79
N VAL A 84 10.00 -12.26 4.64
CA VAL A 84 8.64 -12.32 5.17
C VAL A 84 7.78 -13.35 4.43
N THR A 85 7.96 -13.46 3.11
CA THR A 85 7.27 -14.46 2.29
C THR A 85 7.70 -15.88 2.67
N LEU A 86 9.00 -16.12 2.85
CA LEU A 86 9.52 -17.41 3.32
C LEU A 86 9.04 -17.72 4.75
N TYR A 87 9.14 -16.75 5.66
CA TYR A 87 8.64 -16.91 7.02
C TYR A 87 7.17 -17.33 7.05
N GLN A 88 6.33 -16.60 6.34
CA GLN A 88 4.90 -16.95 6.25
C GLN A 88 4.68 -18.32 5.59
N ALA A 89 5.45 -18.65 4.55
CA ALA A 89 5.27 -19.90 3.82
C ALA A 89 5.49 -21.13 4.70
N PHE A 90 6.50 -21.09 5.57
CA PHE A 90 6.88 -22.20 6.45
C PHE A 90 6.23 -22.12 7.83
N SER A 91 6.25 -20.97 8.48
CA SER A 91 5.85 -20.86 9.89
C SER A 91 4.32 -20.81 10.07
N PHE A 92 3.58 -20.13 9.19
CA PHE A 92 2.13 -19.99 9.36
C PHE A 92 1.38 -21.32 9.32
N PRO A 93 1.67 -22.27 8.40
CA PRO A 93 1.07 -23.59 8.45
C PRO A 93 1.33 -24.35 9.75
N ILE A 94 2.56 -24.24 10.28
CA ILE A 94 2.95 -24.90 11.53
C ILE A 94 2.18 -24.34 12.73
N TYR A 95 1.98 -23.00 12.75
CA TYR A 95 1.27 -22.33 13.85
C TYR A 95 -0.25 -22.27 13.67
N GLY A 96 -0.78 -22.79 12.57
CA GLY A 96 -2.21 -22.71 12.23
C GLY A 96 -2.69 -21.29 11.92
N ILE A 97 -1.79 -20.38 11.53
CA ILE A 97 -2.09 -18.99 11.16
C ILE A 97 -2.52 -18.95 9.68
N PRO A 98 -3.65 -18.31 9.34
CA PRO A 98 -4.04 -18.13 7.94
C PRO A 98 -3.02 -17.27 7.18
N LYS A 99 -2.62 -17.70 5.98
CA LYS A 99 -1.67 -16.95 5.14
C LYS A 99 -2.28 -15.65 4.64
N VAL A 100 -1.45 -14.63 4.52
CA VAL A 100 -1.79 -13.34 3.89
C VAL A 100 -1.58 -13.47 2.39
N VAL A 101 -2.56 -13.05 1.61
CA VAL A 101 -2.46 -13.07 0.15
C VAL A 101 -1.71 -11.82 -0.31
N ARG A 102 -0.44 -11.98 -0.71
CA ARG A 102 0.47 -10.89 -1.10
C ARG A 102 -0.10 -10.00 -2.21
N SER A 103 -0.81 -10.60 -3.19
CA SER A 103 -1.41 -9.87 -4.31
C SER A 103 -2.57 -8.94 -3.93
N ASP A 104 -3.09 -9.02 -2.72
CA ASP A 104 -4.13 -8.11 -2.24
C ASP A 104 -3.55 -6.78 -1.72
N TYR A 105 -2.23 -6.76 -1.47
CA TYR A 105 -1.50 -5.61 -0.96
C TYR A 105 -0.63 -4.94 -2.05
N ILE A 106 0.01 -5.73 -2.90
CA ILE A 106 0.93 -5.22 -3.92
C ILE A 106 0.22 -5.22 -5.28
N MET A 107 -0.23 -4.03 -5.72
CA MET A 107 -0.99 -3.84 -6.95
C MET A 107 -0.19 -2.99 -7.94
N PHE A 108 0.02 -3.51 -9.17
CA PHE A 108 0.76 -2.85 -10.24
C PHE A 108 -0.15 -2.28 -11.35
N ASP A 109 -1.35 -1.83 -10.99
CA ASP A 109 -2.36 -1.29 -11.90
C ASP A 109 -1.96 0.03 -12.56
N ARG A 110 -1.21 0.89 -11.84
CA ARG A 110 -0.74 2.19 -12.32
C ARG A 110 0.14 2.12 -13.55
N GLY A 111 0.75 0.97 -13.83
CA GLY A 111 1.52 0.73 -15.05
C GLY A 111 0.70 0.79 -16.34
N LYS A 112 -0.64 0.66 -16.26
CA LYS A 112 -1.57 0.74 -17.38
C LYS A 112 -1.96 2.17 -17.76
N LEU A 113 -1.60 3.17 -16.96
CA LEU A 113 -1.92 4.57 -17.19
C LEU A 113 -1.09 5.14 -18.34
N CYS A 114 -1.73 5.33 -19.51
CA CYS A 114 -1.03 5.72 -20.73
C CYS A 114 -0.59 7.20 -20.74
N TYR A 115 -1.10 8.02 -19.83
CA TYR A 115 -0.69 9.42 -19.69
C TYR A 115 0.62 9.58 -18.92
N LEU A 116 1.11 8.52 -18.24
CA LEU A 116 2.39 8.54 -17.56
C LEU A 116 3.53 8.29 -18.56
N ASN A 117 4.57 9.12 -18.52
CA ASN A 117 5.81 8.82 -19.22
C ASN A 117 6.57 7.65 -18.55
N PHE A 118 7.65 7.19 -19.17
CA PHE A 118 8.41 6.03 -18.68
C PHE A 118 8.90 6.21 -17.24
N LEU A 119 9.44 7.39 -16.90
CA LEU A 119 10.00 7.64 -15.57
C LEU A 119 8.90 7.79 -14.51
N GLU A 120 7.82 8.48 -14.83
CA GLU A 120 6.63 8.56 -13.96
C GLU A 120 6.04 7.18 -13.67
N ARG A 121 5.96 6.34 -14.70
CA ARG A 121 5.50 4.96 -14.57
C ARG A 121 6.41 4.13 -13.67
N LEU A 122 7.73 4.24 -13.84
CA LEU A 122 8.72 3.58 -12.98
C LEU A 122 8.57 4.01 -11.52
N ASN A 123 8.45 5.31 -11.26
CA ASN A 123 8.21 5.85 -9.92
C ASN A 123 6.90 5.32 -9.31
N CYS A 124 5.82 5.28 -10.09
CA CYS A 124 4.54 4.74 -9.62
C CYS A 124 4.62 3.26 -9.28
N GLN A 125 5.34 2.46 -10.08
CA GLN A 125 5.57 1.04 -9.80
C GLN A 125 6.39 0.84 -8.53
N TYR A 126 7.47 1.62 -8.37
CA TYR A 126 8.27 1.61 -7.15
C TYR A 126 7.42 1.91 -5.90
N CYS A 127 6.64 3.00 -5.93
CA CYS A 127 5.78 3.38 -4.81
C CYS A 127 4.68 2.33 -4.54
N ALA A 128 4.09 1.74 -5.59
CA ALA A 128 3.11 0.68 -5.45
C ALA A 128 3.72 -0.57 -4.78
N TYR A 129 4.93 -0.95 -5.18
CA TYR A 129 5.66 -2.04 -4.56
C TYR A 129 6.02 -1.74 -3.10
N ALA A 130 6.67 -0.60 -2.84
CA ALA A 130 7.14 -0.25 -1.50
C ALA A 130 5.98 -0.15 -0.48
N ASN A 131 4.94 0.61 -0.80
CA ASN A 131 3.80 0.78 0.10
C ASN A 131 2.98 -0.52 0.24
N GLY A 132 2.76 -1.24 -0.85
CA GLY A 132 2.07 -2.52 -0.82
C GLY A 132 2.83 -3.56 0.00
N LEU A 133 4.16 -3.63 -0.15
CA LEU A 133 5.01 -4.50 0.65
C LEU A 133 4.92 -4.16 2.14
N LEU A 134 5.03 -2.89 2.51
CA LEU A 134 4.94 -2.48 3.91
C LEU A 134 3.58 -2.85 4.51
N ALA A 135 2.49 -2.64 3.78
CA ALA A 135 1.16 -3.04 4.23
C ALA A 135 1.03 -4.57 4.38
N TYR A 136 1.58 -5.35 3.44
CA TYR A 136 1.66 -6.80 3.54
C TYR A 136 2.46 -7.26 4.76
N VAL A 137 3.62 -6.66 5.00
CA VAL A 137 4.49 -6.98 6.16
C VAL A 137 3.77 -6.65 7.46
N VAL A 138 3.08 -5.52 7.55
CA VAL A 138 2.29 -5.14 8.73
C VAL A 138 1.19 -6.16 9.03
N GLU A 139 0.50 -6.68 8.02
CA GLU A 139 -0.52 -7.71 8.22
C GLU A 139 0.10 -9.05 8.66
N VAL A 140 1.20 -9.49 8.04
CA VAL A 140 1.93 -10.71 8.46
C VAL A 140 2.43 -10.57 9.91
N ALA A 141 3.02 -9.41 10.25
CA ALA A 141 3.49 -9.13 11.61
C ALA A 141 2.33 -9.12 12.61
N GLY A 142 1.20 -8.50 12.28
CA GLY A 142 0.02 -8.45 13.14
C GLY A 142 -0.57 -9.83 13.44
N ARG A 143 -0.63 -10.72 12.43
CA ARG A 143 -1.04 -12.13 12.65
C ARG A 143 -0.02 -12.89 13.51
N THR A 144 1.25 -12.63 13.30
CA THR A 144 2.33 -13.20 14.12
C THR A 144 2.21 -12.76 15.58
N GLU A 145 2.01 -11.47 15.80
CA GLU A 145 1.86 -10.89 17.15
C GLU A 145 0.62 -11.42 17.85
N GLN A 146 -0.52 -11.59 17.14
CA GLN A 146 -1.70 -12.22 17.70
C GLN A 146 -1.42 -13.64 18.21
N HIS A 147 -0.63 -14.40 17.50
CA HIS A 147 -0.28 -15.77 17.91
C HIS A 147 0.69 -15.80 19.09
N TRP A 148 1.69 -14.91 19.12
CA TRP A 148 2.73 -14.95 20.13
C TRP A 148 2.44 -14.09 21.35
N CYS A 149 2.04 -12.83 21.16
CA CYS A 149 1.94 -11.84 22.22
C CYS A 149 0.76 -10.86 21.99
N PRO A 150 -0.51 -11.31 22.03
CA PRO A 150 -1.66 -10.46 21.77
C PRO A 150 -2.03 -9.57 22.96
N ILE A 151 -1.12 -8.68 23.36
CA ILE A 151 -1.29 -7.74 24.47
C ILE A 151 -1.19 -6.31 23.92
N ARG A 152 -2.15 -5.46 24.24
CA ARG A 152 -2.13 -4.04 23.86
C ARG A 152 -0.99 -3.31 24.56
N HIS A 153 -0.44 -2.31 23.87
CA HIS A 153 0.53 -1.42 24.52
C HIS A 153 -0.14 -0.52 25.57
N ALA A 154 0.61 -0.10 26.60
CA ALA A 154 0.15 0.87 27.58
C ALA A 154 -0.10 2.26 26.96
N ARG A 155 0.65 2.61 25.90
CA ARG A 155 0.48 3.87 25.16
C ARG A 155 -0.39 3.66 23.94
N LYS A 156 -1.17 4.70 23.57
CA LYS A 156 -1.96 4.68 22.35
C LYS A 156 -1.04 4.64 21.12
N MET A 157 -1.24 3.64 20.27
CA MET A 157 -0.58 3.56 18.96
C MET A 157 -1.28 4.48 17.96
N PRO A 158 -0.54 5.29 17.19
CA PRO A 158 -1.13 6.16 16.16
C PRO A 158 -1.83 5.38 15.04
N SER A 159 -1.23 4.27 14.61
CA SER A 159 -1.74 3.44 13.52
C SER A 159 -1.56 1.95 13.86
N PRO A 160 -2.49 1.35 14.60
CA PRO A 160 -2.43 -0.07 14.91
C PRO A 160 -2.78 -0.91 13.65
N HIS A 161 -2.17 -2.10 13.55
CA HIS A 161 -2.54 -3.08 12.52
C HIS A 161 -3.95 -3.67 12.75
N SER A 162 -4.50 -4.36 11.74
CA SER A 162 -5.87 -4.88 11.72
C SER A 162 -6.20 -5.79 12.92
N ARG A 163 -5.22 -6.56 13.40
CA ARG A 163 -5.39 -7.54 14.47
C ARG A 163 -5.39 -6.96 15.89
N TYR A 164 -4.87 -5.75 16.08
CA TYR A 164 -4.70 -5.11 17.38
C TYR A 164 -5.99 -4.95 18.19
N LYS A 165 -7.13 -4.83 17.53
CA LYS A 165 -8.45 -4.70 18.19
C LYS A 165 -8.84 -5.93 19.02
N TYR A 166 -8.29 -7.10 18.69
CA TYR A 166 -8.54 -8.37 19.38
C TYR A 166 -7.60 -8.64 20.56
N PHE A 167 -6.60 -7.79 20.76
CA PHE A 167 -5.55 -7.98 21.78
C PHE A 167 -6.08 -7.71 23.17
N LEU A 168 -5.52 -8.40 24.13
CA LEU A 168 -5.86 -8.32 25.55
C LEU A 168 -5.38 -7.00 26.18
N PRO A 169 -6.05 -6.48 27.21
CA PRO A 169 -5.66 -5.24 27.86
C PRO A 169 -4.26 -5.33 28.49
N TYR A 170 -3.53 -4.22 28.43
CA TYR A 170 -2.25 -4.11 29.11
C TYR A 170 -2.41 -4.20 30.63
N GLY A 171 -1.61 -5.05 31.30
CA GLY A 171 -1.57 -5.20 32.76
C GLY A 171 -2.68 -6.07 33.36
N ASP A 172 -3.65 -6.54 32.56
CA ASP A 172 -4.70 -7.44 33.05
C ASP A 172 -4.23 -8.91 33.01
N ALA A 173 -3.53 -9.31 34.04
CA ALA A 173 -2.94 -10.65 34.16
C ALA A 173 -3.99 -11.76 34.29
N ALA A 174 -5.15 -11.48 34.91
CA ALA A 174 -6.21 -12.47 35.10
C ALA A 174 -6.86 -12.80 33.77
N THR A 175 -7.32 -11.80 33.02
CA THR A 175 -7.89 -11.98 31.67
C THR A 175 -6.87 -12.59 30.69
N TYR A 176 -5.60 -12.24 30.81
CA TYR A 176 -4.54 -12.83 29.99
C TYR A 176 -4.48 -14.35 30.19
N ARG A 177 -4.39 -14.84 31.42
CA ARG A 177 -4.30 -16.27 31.71
C ARG A 177 -5.55 -17.05 31.29
N GLU A 178 -6.71 -16.43 31.40
CA GLU A 178 -7.98 -17.06 31.04
C GLU A 178 -8.15 -17.16 29.50
N LYS A 179 -7.79 -16.10 28.75
CA LYS A 179 -8.20 -15.95 27.34
C LYS A 179 -7.08 -16.06 26.32
N ILE A 180 -5.81 -16.15 26.74
CA ILE A 180 -4.65 -16.10 25.83
C ILE A 180 -4.71 -17.16 24.74
N ASP A 181 -5.02 -18.40 25.07
CA ASP A 181 -5.02 -19.50 24.11
C ASP A 181 -6.14 -19.38 23.08
N HIS A 182 -7.29 -18.83 23.49
CA HIS A 182 -8.38 -18.52 22.58
C HIS A 182 -7.98 -17.42 21.61
N VAL A 183 -7.42 -16.29 22.09
CA VAL A 183 -7.05 -15.14 21.27
C VAL A 183 -5.97 -15.51 20.25
N ARG A 184 -5.00 -16.34 20.64
CA ARG A 184 -3.92 -16.81 19.77
C ARG A 184 -4.42 -17.55 18.52
N GLN A 185 -5.55 -18.21 18.61
CA GLN A 185 -6.09 -19.06 17.54
C GLN A 185 -7.33 -18.47 16.87
N ASP A 186 -7.82 -17.31 17.33
CA ASP A 186 -9.03 -16.69 16.80
C ASP A 186 -8.77 -15.90 15.52
N PHE A 187 -8.75 -16.62 14.42
CA PHE A 187 -8.67 -16.11 13.05
C PHE A 187 -9.95 -16.38 12.25
N LYS A 188 -11.12 -16.51 12.93
CA LYS A 188 -12.39 -16.88 12.27
C LYS A 188 -12.83 -15.84 11.25
N ASP A 189 -12.56 -14.56 11.52
CA ASP A 189 -12.91 -13.42 10.66
C ASP A 189 -12.14 -13.39 9.31
N ILE A 190 -11.06 -14.16 9.18
CA ILE A 190 -10.23 -14.23 7.97
C ILE A 190 -10.13 -15.63 7.34
N ARG A 191 -10.63 -16.67 8.00
CA ARG A 191 -10.62 -18.05 7.47
C ARG A 191 -11.72 -18.34 6.44
N GLY A 192 -12.63 -17.42 6.20
CA GLY A 192 -13.78 -17.58 5.29
C GLY A 192 -13.76 -16.67 4.06
N LYS A 193 -12.62 -15.99 3.79
CA LYS A 193 -12.48 -15.09 2.64
C LYS A 193 -11.62 -15.71 1.57
#